data_ef62de7b0e60eeec902da8e8c729c150
#
_entry.id   ef62de7b0e60eeec902da8e8c729c150
#
_cell.length_a   1.000
_cell.length_b   1.000
_cell.length_c   1.000
_cell.angle_alpha   90.00
_cell.angle_beta   90.00
_cell.angle_gamma   90.00
#
_symmetry.space_group_name_H-M   'P 1'
#
loop_
_entity.id
_entity.type
_entity.pdbx_description
1 polymer ?
#
loop_
_entity_poly.entity_id
_entity_poly.type
_entity_poly.pdbx_seq_one_letter_code
_entity_poly.pdbx_strand_id
1 'polypeptide(L)'
;MPSSFSFVAALLAATAVSASPRASALTGSIAARNAANSSLGAPVAYICGPKTANVTCVNRYGSLLPPSFSRDPDPSVAYTGAKVPGDPSWALVQQADFVLFDKKRGLEVLGPAPKIQRGIIPVLNVIHEAPVFVPELNKLFVTQDGPPGNLSILSLDLNHNPPTVALVETDPPLYQPTGGLYNSKDGMIYYAVQGNNASLPGGLQQHAGIARVDPKTLKAEWLLNNYHGFNLAGPNDLTIDDVGDIWFTDTDYAYVLGVSESPKQLQLATWRFRPSTGQIQVMDTSLAYPNGIAFSRDGKTLYVTDSGLESYSDIPTRGAGDFYNYPLKIQFNSTGARNVFAWDVARKGHDGTHPVITGKRVIFQALEGAPDGLKVAANGYLVIGEGLAPGVDITDELGNQIARIQTSHPVENIQWTGDDLKTLWLVGIGGFTRVEFNLAGPDLVNYHGKGSH
;
A
#
# COMPACT_ATOMS: atom_id res chain seq x y z
N MET A 1 -11.78 -59.61 4.13
CA MET A 1 -10.50 -60.19 3.67
C MET A 1 -9.51 -59.05 3.47
N PRO A 2 -8.49 -58.90 4.29
CA PRO A 2 -7.51 -57.85 4.15
C PRO A 2 -6.31 -58.38 3.37
N SER A 3 -5.81 -57.61 2.41
CA SER A 3 -4.54 -57.89 1.72
C SER A 3 -3.44 -57.00 2.35
N SER A 4 -2.50 -57.71 2.94
CA SER A 4 -1.28 -57.17 3.51
C SER A 4 -0.29 -56.76 2.43
N PHE A 5 0.29 -55.57 2.54
CA PHE A 5 1.54 -55.21 1.82
C PHE A 5 2.69 -55.12 2.80
N SER A 6 3.68 -55.97 2.58
CA SER A 6 4.92 -56.05 3.31
C SER A 6 5.88 -54.96 2.86
N PHE A 7 6.45 -54.21 3.81
CA PHE A 7 7.62 -53.35 3.59
C PHE A 7 8.91 -54.16 3.77
N VAL A 8 9.73 -54.16 2.75
CA VAL A 8 11.12 -54.70 2.80
C VAL A 8 12.03 -53.59 3.30
N ALA A 9 12.64 -53.81 4.46
CA ALA A 9 13.68 -52.95 5.00
C ALA A 9 15.02 -53.34 4.41
N ALA A 10 15.67 -52.44 3.69
CA ALA A 10 17.05 -52.61 3.21
C ALA A 10 18.04 -52.11 4.28
N LEU A 11 18.83 -53.03 4.80
CA LEU A 11 19.91 -52.77 5.75
C LEU A 11 21.11 -52.22 4.97
N LEU A 12 21.50 -50.95 5.19
CA LEU A 12 22.75 -50.39 4.70
C LEU A 12 23.83 -50.56 5.75
N ALA A 13 24.83 -51.40 5.44
CA ALA A 13 26.01 -51.58 6.25
C ALA A 13 26.93 -50.35 6.19
N ALA A 14 27.21 -49.75 7.33
CA ALA A 14 28.18 -48.67 7.46
C ALA A 14 29.58 -49.24 7.49
N THR A 15 30.37 -49.01 6.47
CA THR A 15 31.82 -49.22 6.48
C THR A 15 32.51 -48.04 7.11
N ALA A 16 33.16 -48.24 8.24
CA ALA A 16 34.01 -47.24 8.89
C ALA A 16 35.25 -46.96 8.04
N VAL A 17 35.35 -45.75 7.51
CA VAL A 17 36.56 -45.22 6.86
C VAL A 17 37.40 -44.55 7.94
N SER A 18 38.61 -45.08 8.16
CA SER A 18 39.59 -44.52 9.08
C SER A 18 39.98 -43.08 8.67
N ALA A 19 39.82 -42.13 9.58
CA ALA A 19 40.18 -40.74 9.36
C ALA A 19 41.70 -40.57 9.20
N SER A 20 42.13 -40.08 8.07
CA SER A 20 43.51 -39.69 7.78
C SER A 20 43.90 -38.39 8.49
N PRO A 21 45.12 -38.17 8.96
CA PRO A 21 45.54 -36.97 9.71
C PRO A 21 45.58 -35.66 8.91
N ARG A 22 45.08 -35.64 7.69
CA ARG A 22 45.02 -34.43 6.87
C ARG A 22 43.82 -33.52 7.11
N ALA A 23 42.83 -33.92 7.93
CA ALA A 23 41.61 -33.15 8.18
C ALA A 23 41.82 -31.92 9.10
N SER A 24 42.82 -31.95 9.99
CA SER A 24 43.06 -30.84 10.92
C SER A 24 43.74 -29.60 10.31
N ALA A 25 44.47 -29.79 9.19
CA ALA A 25 45.10 -28.66 8.50
C ALA A 25 44.14 -27.89 7.58
N LEU A 26 43.05 -28.54 7.08
CA LEU A 26 42.03 -27.88 6.26
C LEU A 26 41.05 -27.05 7.08
N THR A 27 40.70 -27.50 8.27
CA THR A 27 39.76 -26.75 9.15
C THR A 27 40.40 -25.47 9.66
N GLY A 28 41.70 -25.45 10.00
CA GLY A 28 42.41 -24.23 10.37
C GLY A 28 42.51 -23.20 9.23
N SER A 29 42.66 -23.66 7.97
CA SER A 29 42.74 -22.77 6.81
C SER A 29 41.40 -22.21 6.38
N ILE A 30 40.30 -22.94 6.58
CA ILE A 30 38.95 -22.47 6.31
C ILE A 30 38.51 -21.46 7.37
N ALA A 31 38.78 -21.70 8.66
CA ALA A 31 38.52 -20.78 9.74
C ALA A 31 39.36 -19.47 9.60
N ALA A 32 40.63 -19.57 9.21
CA ALA A 32 41.50 -18.42 8.96
C ALA A 32 41.08 -17.65 7.68
N ARG A 33 40.61 -18.34 6.64
CA ARG A 33 40.06 -17.70 5.43
C ARG A 33 38.71 -17.03 5.72
N ASN A 34 37.87 -17.63 6.56
CA ASN A 34 36.60 -17.01 6.98
C ASN A 34 36.83 -15.81 7.91
N ALA A 35 37.86 -15.82 8.78
CA ALA A 35 38.24 -14.69 9.59
C ALA A 35 38.92 -13.55 8.76
N ALA A 36 39.65 -13.90 7.69
CA ALA A 36 40.25 -12.93 6.78
C ALA A 36 39.25 -12.36 5.73
N ASN A 37 38.17 -13.07 5.43
CA ASN A 37 37.08 -12.63 4.53
C ASN A 37 35.92 -11.95 5.25
N SER A 38 36.04 -11.60 6.54
CA SER A 38 35.01 -10.84 7.26
C SER A 38 35.02 -9.34 6.95
N SER A 39 35.86 -8.85 6.09
CA SER A 39 35.73 -7.53 5.50
C SER A 39 34.85 -7.63 4.25
N LEU A 40 33.54 -7.48 4.42
CA LEU A 40 32.70 -6.90 3.37
C LEU A 40 33.35 -5.55 3.05
N GLY A 41 34.18 -5.46 2.02
CA GLY A 41 35.15 -4.38 1.77
C GLY A 41 34.59 -2.95 1.68
N ALA A 42 33.28 -2.78 1.92
CA ALA A 42 32.58 -1.50 2.04
C ALA A 42 31.46 -1.63 3.08
N PRO A 43 31.17 -0.56 3.86
CA PRO A 43 30.06 -0.53 4.80
C PRO A 43 28.74 -0.77 4.08
N VAL A 44 27.75 -1.38 4.77
CA VAL A 44 26.41 -1.63 4.20
C VAL A 44 25.71 -0.34 3.84
N ALA A 45 25.92 0.73 4.62
CA ALA A 45 25.29 2.02 4.40
C ALA A 45 26.25 3.19 4.57
N TYR A 46 25.92 4.32 3.98
CA TYR A 46 26.69 5.56 4.09
C TYR A 46 25.81 6.81 3.85
N ILE A 47 26.18 7.94 4.43
CA ILE A 47 25.51 9.22 4.18
C ILE A 47 25.76 9.66 2.74
N CYS A 48 24.73 10.02 1.99
CA CYS A 48 24.88 10.27 0.56
C CYS A 48 24.07 11.46 -0.01
N GLY A 49 23.18 12.03 0.76
CA GLY A 49 22.24 13.05 0.30
C GLY A 49 22.52 14.46 0.80
N PRO A 50 21.62 15.40 0.49
CA PRO A 50 21.68 16.76 0.99
C PRO A 50 21.50 16.79 2.52
N LYS A 51 22.05 17.83 3.17
CA LYS A 51 22.04 17.96 4.64
C LYS A 51 20.70 18.45 5.22
N THR A 52 19.69 18.66 4.37
CA THR A 52 18.36 19.13 4.79
C THR A 52 17.50 18.04 5.40
N ALA A 53 17.92 16.78 5.26
CA ALA A 53 17.30 15.59 5.81
C ALA A 53 18.36 14.51 6.05
N ASN A 54 18.03 13.47 6.83
CA ASN A 54 18.90 12.32 7.03
C ASN A 54 18.77 11.36 5.84
N VAL A 55 19.68 11.45 4.88
CA VAL A 55 19.67 10.64 3.66
C VAL A 55 20.81 9.62 3.70
N THR A 56 20.46 8.36 3.63
CA THR A 56 21.38 7.24 3.67
C THR A 56 21.27 6.38 2.41
N CYS A 57 22.41 6.09 1.79
CA CYS A 57 22.47 5.12 0.69
C CYS A 57 22.83 3.73 1.22
N VAL A 58 22.22 2.71 0.66
CA VAL A 58 22.53 1.31 0.93
C VAL A 58 23.37 0.76 -0.24
N ASN A 59 24.54 0.20 0.08
CA ASN A 59 25.39 -0.40 -0.92
C ASN A 59 24.79 -1.71 -1.43
N ARG A 60 24.78 -1.89 -2.77
CA ARG A 60 24.34 -3.12 -3.44
C ARG A 60 22.95 -3.59 -2.95
N TYR A 61 22.03 -2.67 -2.71
CA TYR A 61 20.67 -2.96 -2.19
C TYR A 61 20.65 -3.71 -0.84
N GLY A 62 21.74 -3.71 -0.09
CA GLY A 62 21.85 -4.53 1.12
C GLY A 62 21.84 -6.02 0.88
N SER A 63 22.14 -6.46 -0.37
CA SER A 63 22.10 -7.88 -0.76
C SER A 63 23.19 -8.74 -0.11
N LEU A 64 24.15 -8.12 0.56
CA LEU A 64 25.22 -8.81 1.28
C LEU A 64 25.38 -8.15 2.66
N LEU A 65 24.97 -8.88 3.69
CA LEU A 65 25.10 -8.49 5.10
C LEU A 65 26.11 -9.37 5.81
N PRO A 66 26.74 -8.91 6.93
CA PRO A 66 27.56 -9.75 7.77
C PRO A 66 26.80 -11.03 8.21
N PRO A 67 27.46 -12.19 8.32
CA PRO A 67 26.78 -13.46 8.61
C PRO A 67 25.95 -13.50 9.91
N SER A 68 26.17 -12.56 10.81
CA SER A 68 25.44 -12.42 12.07
C SER A 68 24.14 -11.60 11.94
N PHE A 69 23.74 -11.21 10.72
CA PHE A 69 22.50 -10.49 10.55
C PHE A 69 21.27 -11.34 10.94
N SER A 70 20.25 -10.67 11.43
CA SER A 70 18.94 -11.26 11.67
C SER A 70 17.83 -10.23 11.50
N ARG A 71 16.65 -10.70 11.14
CA ARG A 71 15.43 -9.91 11.10
C ARG A 71 14.29 -10.74 11.68
N ASP A 72 13.42 -10.11 12.45
CA ASP A 72 12.20 -10.74 12.89
C ASP A 72 11.33 -11.06 11.66
N PRO A 73 10.79 -12.28 11.54
CA PRO A 73 9.92 -12.64 10.41
C PRO A 73 8.54 -11.96 10.47
N ASP A 74 8.18 -11.32 11.58
CA ASP A 74 6.93 -10.57 11.71
C ASP A 74 6.95 -9.38 10.73
N PRO A 75 6.01 -9.32 9.76
CA PRO A 75 5.99 -8.27 8.75
C PRO A 75 5.71 -6.87 9.31
N SER A 76 5.12 -6.75 10.49
CA SER A 76 4.93 -5.45 11.17
C SER A 76 6.23 -4.86 11.70
N VAL A 77 7.31 -5.66 11.76
CA VAL A 77 8.64 -5.18 12.18
C VAL A 77 9.30 -4.40 11.05
N ALA A 78 9.53 -3.12 11.31
CA ALA A 78 10.14 -2.20 10.35
C ALA A 78 11.45 -2.76 9.75
N TYR A 79 11.72 -2.44 8.48
CA TYR A 79 12.96 -2.77 7.79
C TYR A 79 14.20 -2.36 8.60
N THR A 80 14.13 -1.21 9.25
CA THR A 80 15.18 -0.70 10.14
C THR A 80 15.39 -1.53 11.39
N GLY A 81 14.41 -2.36 11.78
CA GLY A 81 14.51 -3.29 12.91
C GLY A 81 15.44 -4.48 12.66
N ALA A 82 15.94 -4.67 11.44
CA ALA A 82 16.96 -5.67 11.17
C ALA A 82 18.22 -5.43 12.02
N LYS A 83 18.78 -6.51 12.55
CA LYS A 83 20.00 -6.49 13.35
C LYS A 83 21.19 -6.86 12.48
N VAL A 84 22.17 -5.96 12.40
CA VAL A 84 23.38 -6.14 11.58
C VAL A 84 24.61 -5.86 12.47
N PRO A 85 24.85 -6.67 13.52
CA PRO A 85 25.85 -6.37 14.55
C PRO A 85 27.29 -6.35 14.02
N GLY A 86 27.55 -6.96 12.88
CA GLY A 86 28.88 -6.95 12.24
C GLY A 86 29.17 -5.71 11.41
N ASP A 87 28.22 -4.77 11.27
CA ASP A 87 28.43 -3.52 10.52
C ASP A 87 27.74 -2.33 11.22
N PRO A 88 28.53 -1.45 11.87
CA PRO A 88 27.99 -0.31 12.60
C PRO A 88 27.32 0.73 11.68
N SER A 89 27.56 0.69 10.36
CA SER A 89 26.91 1.63 9.44
C SER A 89 25.40 1.40 9.31
N TRP A 90 24.89 0.25 9.75
CA TRP A 90 23.44 -0.02 9.77
C TRP A 90 22.68 1.01 10.63
N ALA A 91 23.32 1.58 11.65
CA ALA A 91 22.74 2.66 12.44
C ALA A 91 22.33 3.89 11.61
N LEU A 92 22.97 4.13 10.46
CA LEU A 92 22.58 5.18 9.53
C LEU A 92 21.22 4.90 8.88
N VAL A 93 20.94 3.63 8.54
CA VAL A 93 19.64 3.21 8.01
C VAL A 93 18.54 3.41 9.04
N GLN A 94 18.83 3.07 10.32
CA GLN A 94 17.87 3.22 11.41
C GLN A 94 17.48 4.67 11.70
N GLN A 95 18.37 5.61 11.42
CA GLN A 95 18.18 7.05 11.69
C GLN A 95 17.80 7.86 10.44
N ALA A 96 17.75 7.21 9.28
CA ALA A 96 17.47 7.91 8.03
C ALA A 96 16.01 8.38 7.96
N ASP A 97 15.80 9.54 7.37
CA ASP A 97 14.49 9.95 6.86
C ASP A 97 14.22 9.31 5.49
N PHE A 98 15.29 9.20 4.69
CA PHE A 98 15.26 8.60 3.36
C PHE A 98 16.38 7.58 3.19
N VAL A 99 16.03 6.38 2.76
CA VAL A 99 16.96 5.32 2.40
C VAL A 99 16.98 5.18 0.88
N LEU A 100 18.16 5.32 0.27
CA LEU A 100 18.32 5.21 -1.18
C LEU A 100 18.97 3.88 -1.54
N PHE A 101 18.29 3.09 -2.35
CA PHE A 101 18.79 1.82 -2.91
C PHE A 101 19.49 2.06 -4.25
N ASP A 102 18.94 2.95 -5.09
CA ASP A 102 19.61 3.51 -6.26
C ASP A 102 20.00 4.95 -5.97
N LYS A 103 21.29 5.18 -5.73
CA LYS A 103 21.79 6.51 -5.36
C LYS A 103 21.45 7.58 -6.39
N LYS A 104 21.64 7.30 -7.68
CA LYS A 104 21.45 8.30 -8.73
C LYS A 104 20.00 8.70 -8.84
N ARG A 105 19.13 7.74 -9.08
CA ARG A 105 17.68 7.97 -9.23
C ARG A 105 17.06 8.48 -7.92
N GLY A 106 17.52 7.97 -6.77
CA GLY A 106 17.06 8.43 -5.46
C GLY A 106 17.40 9.89 -5.18
N LEU A 107 18.59 10.37 -5.54
CA LEU A 107 18.93 11.78 -5.42
C LEU A 107 18.13 12.66 -6.40
N GLU A 108 17.81 12.17 -7.59
CA GLU A 108 16.91 12.86 -8.53
C GLU A 108 15.49 12.98 -7.96
N VAL A 109 14.99 11.92 -7.31
CA VAL A 109 13.69 11.89 -6.61
C VAL A 109 13.67 12.92 -5.47
N LEU A 110 14.71 12.95 -4.65
CA LEU A 110 14.75 13.86 -3.50
C LEU A 110 14.96 15.32 -3.90
N GLY A 111 15.78 15.57 -4.93
CA GLY A 111 16.21 16.92 -5.27
C GLY A 111 17.20 17.49 -4.24
N PRO A 112 17.51 18.80 -4.35
CA PRO A 112 18.60 19.43 -3.57
C PRO A 112 18.24 19.72 -2.11
N ALA A 113 16.96 19.81 -1.76
CA ALA A 113 16.51 20.24 -0.43
C ALA A 113 15.23 19.52 0.02
N PRO A 114 15.24 18.18 0.13
CA PRO A 114 14.07 17.45 0.60
C PRO A 114 13.76 17.82 2.05
N LYS A 115 12.48 17.86 2.39
CA LYS A 115 12.00 18.09 3.75
C LYS A 115 10.99 17.01 4.13
N ILE A 116 10.99 16.64 5.40
CA ILE A 116 10.00 15.76 6.00
C ILE A 116 9.50 16.40 7.29
N GLN A 117 8.20 16.46 7.43
CA GLN A 117 7.53 17.01 8.61
C GLN A 117 6.55 15.99 9.15
N ARG A 118 6.74 15.64 10.42
CA ARG A 118 5.93 14.68 11.16
C ARG A 118 5.08 15.41 12.20
N GLY A 119 3.90 14.86 12.55
CA GLY A 119 3.08 15.40 13.63
C GLY A 119 2.54 16.80 13.39
N ILE A 120 2.31 17.20 12.13
CA ILE A 120 1.82 18.54 11.75
C ILE A 120 0.41 18.77 12.29
N ILE A 121 -0.37 17.72 12.40
CA ILE A 121 -1.77 17.73 12.81
C ILE A 121 -1.90 16.78 13.99
N PRO A 122 -2.51 17.21 15.11
CA PRO A 122 -2.93 16.30 16.16
C PRO A 122 -3.94 15.30 15.60
N VAL A 123 -3.63 14.01 15.64
CA VAL A 123 -4.48 12.97 15.08
C VAL A 123 -4.95 12.02 16.18
N LEU A 124 -6.11 11.42 15.95
CA LEU A 124 -6.58 10.31 16.74
C LEU A 124 -5.82 9.05 16.31
N ASN A 125 -5.68 8.10 17.24
CA ASN A 125 -5.06 6.82 16.94
C ASN A 125 -6.05 5.90 16.21
N VAL A 126 -6.45 6.32 15.01
CA VAL A 126 -7.34 5.63 14.08
C VAL A 126 -6.68 5.59 12.72
N ILE A 127 -7.13 4.70 11.86
CA ILE A 127 -6.68 4.63 10.46
C ILE A 127 -7.14 5.90 9.73
N HIS A 128 -6.25 6.51 8.96
CA HIS A 128 -6.57 7.62 8.08
C HIS A 128 -6.34 7.16 6.64
N GLU A 129 -7.37 7.33 5.81
CA GLU A 129 -7.42 6.81 4.46
C GLU A 129 -7.96 7.82 3.45
N ALA A 130 -8.15 7.38 2.19
CA ALA A 130 -8.77 8.12 1.10
C ALA A 130 -8.29 9.57 0.95
N PRO A 131 -6.98 9.86 0.93
CA PRO A 131 -6.52 11.22 0.76
C PRO A 131 -6.80 11.72 -0.67
N VAL A 132 -7.55 12.82 -0.79
CA VAL A 132 -7.96 13.42 -2.05
C VAL A 132 -7.68 14.91 -2.06
N PHE A 133 -6.82 15.37 -2.95
CA PHE A 133 -6.54 16.79 -3.11
C PHE A 133 -7.48 17.43 -4.13
N VAL A 134 -8.13 18.52 -3.74
CA VAL A 134 -8.98 19.35 -4.61
C VAL A 134 -8.28 20.69 -4.83
N PRO A 135 -7.63 20.89 -5.99
CA PRO A 135 -6.79 22.07 -6.24
C PRO A 135 -7.55 23.39 -6.13
N GLU A 136 -8.77 23.45 -6.68
CA GLU A 136 -9.58 24.67 -6.71
C GLU A 136 -9.97 25.20 -5.31
N LEU A 137 -9.95 24.32 -4.32
CA LEU A 137 -10.19 24.66 -2.93
C LEU A 137 -8.89 24.76 -2.11
N ASN A 138 -7.79 24.28 -2.66
CA ASN A 138 -6.53 24.00 -1.96
C ASN A 138 -6.79 23.24 -0.65
N LYS A 139 -7.58 22.16 -0.74
CA LYS A 139 -7.95 21.29 0.38
C LYS A 139 -7.57 19.85 0.12
N LEU A 140 -7.10 19.21 1.17
CA LEU A 140 -6.91 17.76 1.21
C LEU A 140 -8.05 17.15 2.02
N PHE A 141 -8.88 16.32 1.39
CA PHE A 141 -9.87 15.50 2.06
C PHE A 141 -9.21 14.19 2.46
N VAL A 142 -9.50 13.71 3.65
CA VAL A 142 -9.05 12.40 4.17
C VAL A 142 -10.18 11.79 4.99
N THR A 143 -10.10 10.50 5.23
CA THR A 143 -11.07 9.81 6.07
C THR A 143 -10.44 9.30 7.36
N GLN A 144 -11.28 9.03 8.34
CA GLN A 144 -10.91 8.33 9.56
C GLN A 144 -11.74 7.05 9.64
N ASP A 145 -11.07 5.90 9.67
CA ASP A 145 -11.74 4.62 9.84
C ASP A 145 -12.08 4.41 11.31
N GLY A 146 -13.26 4.90 11.68
CA GLY A 146 -13.83 4.62 12.96
C GLY A 146 -14.25 5.81 13.84
N PRO A 147 -15.01 5.61 14.92
CA PRO A 147 -15.81 4.39 15.18
C PRO A 147 -16.88 4.17 14.11
N PRO A 148 -17.28 2.89 13.82
CA PRO A 148 -18.34 2.61 12.86
C PRO A 148 -19.62 3.40 13.14
N GLY A 149 -20.26 3.90 12.08
CA GLY A 149 -21.48 4.69 12.19
C GLY A 149 -21.26 6.19 12.45
N ASN A 150 -20.03 6.64 12.61
CA ASN A 150 -19.69 8.05 12.68
C ASN A 150 -19.32 8.59 11.28
N LEU A 151 -19.56 9.89 11.10
CA LEU A 151 -19.05 10.58 9.91
C LEU A 151 -17.52 10.64 10.00
N SER A 152 -16.87 10.29 8.90
CA SER A 152 -15.44 10.04 8.91
C SER A 152 -14.63 10.95 7.99
N ILE A 153 -15.26 11.76 7.13
CA ILE A 153 -14.53 12.62 6.19
C ILE A 153 -14.06 13.89 6.92
N LEU A 154 -12.76 14.15 6.79
CA LEU A 154 -12.11 15.38 7.23
C LEU A 154 -11.66 16.20 6.02
N SER A 155 -11.66 17.52 6.14
CA SER A 155 -10.95 18.42 5.22
C SER A 155 -9.83 19.15 5.94
N LEU A 156 -8.64 19.11 5.34
CA LEU A 156 -7.47 19.89 5.73
C LEU A 156 -7.38 21.09 4.80
N ASP A 157 -7.54 22.29 5.33
CA ASP A 157 -7.39 23.53 4.58
C ASP A 157 -5.91 23.90 4.51
N LEU A 158 -5.31 23.72 3.32
CA LEU A 158 -3.89 23.91 3.07
C LEU A 158 -3.51 25.39 2.86
N ASN A 159 -4.47 26.31 2.87
CA ASN A 159 -4.19 27.76 2.88
C ASN A 159 -3.61 28.23 4.23
N HIS A 160 -3.62 27.37 5.24
CA HIS A 160 -3.07 27.62 6.57
C HIS A 160 -1.83 26.72 6.83
N ASN A 161 -0.90 27.20 7.65
CA ASN A 161 0.25 26.43 8.09
C ASN A 161 0.45 26.59 9.62
N PRO A 162 0.18 25.59 10.45
CA PRO A 162 -0.33 24.26 10.05
C PRO A 162 -1.74 24.32 9.45
N PRO A 163 -2.11 23.30 8.64
CA PRO A 163 -3.46 23.21 8.08
C PRO A 163 -4.54 23.18 9.17
N THR A 164 -5.68 23.80 8.90
CA THR A 164 -6.84 23.68 9.77
C THR A 164 -7.67 22.45 9.35
N VAL A 165 -8.20 21.74 10.33
CA VAL A 165 -8.97 20.50 10.13
C VAL A 165 -10.42 20.72 10.49
N ALA A 166 -11.34 20.27 9.63
CA ALA A 166 -12.77 20.30 9.87
C ALA A 166 -13.42 18.98 9.46
N LEU A 167 -14.43 18.55 10.23
CA LEU A 167 -15.31 17.45 9.84
C LEU A 167 -16.17 17.89 8.66
N VAL A 168 -16.36 16.96 7.70
CA VAL A 168 -17.17 17.18 6.50
C VAL A 168 -18.36 16.24 6.53
N GLU A 169 -19.55 16.81 6.39
CA GLU A 169 -20.80 16.07 6.26
C GLU A 169 -21.32 16.22 4.83
N THR A 170 -21.44 15.10 4.13
CA THR A 170 -22.02 15.06 2.79
C THR A 170 -23.54 14.89 2.87
N ASP A 171 -24.25 15.23 1.80
CA ASP A 171 -25.70 15.07 1.70
C ASP A 171 -26.08 14.26 0.44
N PRO A 172 -26.56 13.02 0.59
CA PRO A 172 -26.67 12.25 1.83
C PRO A 172 -25.31 11.94 2.48
N PRO A 173 -25.28 11.64 3.80
CA PRO A 173 -24.04 11.31 4.48
C PRO A 173 -23.41 10.03 3.91
N LEU A 174 -22.08 10.02 3.75
CA LEU A 174 -21.30 8.85 3.39
C LEU A 174 -20.54 8.35 4.61
N TYR A 175 -20.58 7.05 4.84
CA TYR A 175 -19.92 6.41 5.98
C TYR A 175 -18.76 5.54 5.50
N GLN A 176 -17.62 5.66 6.17
CA GLN A 176 -16.42 4.84 5.97
C GLN A 176 -15.92 4.81 4.51
N PRO A 177 -15.66 5.95 3.85
CA PRO A 177 -14.87 5.90 2.62
C PRO A 177 -13.43 5.50 2.93
N THR A 178 -12.88 4.56 2.17
CA THR A 178 -11.52 4.01 2.35
C THR A 178 -10.60 4.26 1.16
N GLY A 179 -11.12 4.62 0.01
CA GLY A 179 -10.35 5.02 -1.17
C GLY A 179 -10.97 6.24 -1.84
N GLY A 180 -10.16 7.09 -2.44
CA GLY A 180 -10.68 8.29 -3.07
C GLY A 180 -9.81 8.86 -4.20
N LEU A 181 -10.49 9.50 -5.15
CA LEU A 181 -9.88 10.16 -6.29
C LEU A 181 -10.62 11.45 -6.64
N TYR A 182 -9.90 12.54 -6.89
CA TYR A 182 -10.45 13.73 -7.53
C TYR A 182 -10.34 13.59 -9.05
N ASN A 183 -11.47 13.71 -9.75
CA ASN A 183 -11.51 13.70 -11.21
C ASN A 183 -11.64 15.14 -11.73
N SER A 184 -10.56 15.70 -12.25
CA SER A 184 -10.53 17.07 -12.76
C SER A 184 -11.37 17.29 -14.04
N LYS A 185 -11.84 16.20 -14.71
CA LYS A 185 -12.70 16.33 -15.89
C LYS A 185 -14.11 16.80 -15.53
N ASP A 186 -14.61 16.43 -14.36
CA ASP A 186 -15.94 16.81 -13.88
C ASP A 186 -15.94 17.58 -12.55
N GLY A 187 -14.77 17.71 -11.93
CA GLY A 187 -14.61 18.43 -10.66
C GLY A 187 -15.16 17.70 -9.44
N MET A 188 -15.38 16.38 -9.52
CA MET A 188 -15.99 15.56 -8.48
C MET A 188 -14.95 14.72 -7.75
N ILE A 189 -15.20 14.44 -6.49
CA ILE A 189 -14.48 13.39 -5.74
C ILE A 189 -15.25 12.08 -5.90
N TYR A 190 -14.55 11.00 -6.18
CA TYR A 190 -15.07 9.64 -6.20
C TYR A 190 -14.53 8.88 -5.00
N TYR A 191 -15.42 8.17 -4.31
CA TYR A 191 -15.08 7.39 -3.12
C TYR A 191 -15.47 5.92 -3.27
N ALA A 192 -14.59 5.04 -2.83
CA ALA A 192 -14.90 3.67 -2.45
C ALA A 192 -15.41 3.71 -0.99
N VAL A 193 -16.62 3.20 -0.73
CA VAL A 193 -17.34 3.39 0.52
C VAL A 193 -17.69 2.04 1.12
N GLN A 194 -17.34 1.83 2.40
CA GLN A 194 -17.65 0.60 3.14
C GLN A 194 -19.12 0.54 3.58
N GLY A 195 -19.78 1.70 3.70
CA GLY A 195 -21.18 1.79 4.08
C GLY A 195 -21.43 1.88 5.59
N ASN A 196 -22.65 1.58 6.01
CA ASN A 196 -23.08 1.61 7.40
C ASN A 196 -24.21 0.62 7.65
N ASN A 197 -24.34 0.20 8.91
CA ASN A 197 -25.45 -0.63 9.37
C ASN A 197 -26.46 0.23 10.16
N ALA A 198 -27.74 -0.04 9.99
CA ALA A 198 -28.80 0.70 10.70
C ALA A 198 -28.74 0.55 12.24
N SER A 199 -28.09 -0.47 12.76
CA SER A 199 -27.86 -0.66 14.20
C SER A 199 -26.73 0.18 14.77
N LEU A 200 -25.90 0.78 13.92
CA LEU A 200 -24.79 1.65 14.33
C LEU A 200 -25.25 3.08 14.61
N PRO A 201 -24.44 3.90 15.32
CA PRO A 201 -24.66 5.33 15.40
C PRO A 201 -24.91 5.91 14.00
N GLY A 202 -25.78 6.89 13.86
CA GLY A 202 -26.20 7.40 12.56
C GLY A 202 -27.45 6.72 12.00
N GLY A 203 -27.77 5.48 12.40
CA GLY A 203 -29.06 4.80 12.16
C GLY A 203 -29.44 4.59 10.69
N LEU A 204 -28.51 4.76 9.75
CA LEU A 204 -28.77 4.67 8.32
C LEU A 204 -28.17 3.36 7.76
N GLN A 205 -29.02 2.54 7.14
CA GLN A 205 -28.52 1.40 6.36
C GLN A 205 -27.92 1.88 5.04
N GLN A 206 -26.63 1.57 4.83
CA GLN A 206 -25.90 1.98 3.66
C GLN A 206 -25.02 0.80 3.18
N HIS A 207 -25.32 0.28 1.99
CA HIS A 207 -24.51 -0.80 1.40
C HIS A 207 -23.16 -0.26 0.93
N ALA A 208 -22.16 -1.10 0.95
CA ALA A 208 -20.86 -0.82 0.37
C ALA A 208 -20.96 -0.54 -1.13
N GLY A 209 -20.14 0.38 -1.65
CA GLY A 209 -20.22 0.75 -3.05
C GLY A 209 -19.33 1.91 -3.46
N ILE A 210 -19.69 2.52 -4.59
CA ILE A 210 -19.00 3.69 -5.15
C ILE A 210 -19.94 4.88 -5.14
N ALA A 211 -19.47 6.00 -4.59
CA ALA A 211 -20.17 7.27 -4.59
C ALA A 211 -19.30 8.38 -5.19
N ARG A 212 -19.93 9.47 -5.67
CA ARG A 212 -19.21 10.70 -6.00
C ARG A 212 -19.78 11.88 -5.19
N VAL A 213 -18.92 12.84 -4.94
CA VAL A 213 -19.23 14.03 -4.11
C VAL A 213 -18.77 15.28 -4.85
N ASP A 214 -19.63 16.27 -4.93
CA ASP A 214 -19.23 17.63 -5.30
C ASP A 214 -18.49 18.28 -4.11
N PRO A 215 -17.19 18.57 -4.22
CA PRO A 215 -16.41 19.09 -3.09
C PRO A 215 -16.81 20.51 -2.66
N LYS A 216 -17.58 21.25 -3.48
CA LYS A 216 -18.02 22.61 -3.19
C LYS A 216 -19.36 22.64 -2.46
N THR A 217 -20.29 21.77 -2.86
CA THR A 217 -21.64 21.71 -2.30
C THR A 217 -21.84 20.58 -1.31
N LEU A 218 -20.90 19.62 -1.25
CA LEU A 218 -20.93 18.39 -0.46
C LEU A 218 -22.13 17.48 -0.79
N LYS A 219 -22.74 17.67 -1.95
CA LYS A 219 -23.78 16.75 -2.45
C LYS A 219 -23.14 15.45 -2.89
N ALA A 220 -23.67 14.33 -2.37
CA ALA A 220 -23.23 12.99 -2.69
C ALA A 220 -24.24 12.25 -3.57
N GLU A 221 -23.74 11.43 -4.48
CA GLU A 221 -24.53 10.59 -5.37
C GLU A 221 -23.93 9.18 -5.39
N TRP A 222 -24.77 8.16 -5.17
CA TRP A 222 -24.39 6.78 -5.33
C TRP A 222 -24.37 6.39 -6.80
N LEU A 223 -23.28 5.78 -7.23
CA LEU A 223 -23.10 5.29 -8.60
C LEU A 223 -23.27 3.78 -8.70
N LEU A 224 -22.86 3.06 -7.65
CA LEU A 224 -22.88 1.60 -7.58
C LEU A 224 -22.99 1.16 -6.11
N ASN A 225 -23.85 0.18 -5.81
CA ASN A 225 -23.97 -0.39 -4.46
C ASN A 225 -24.28 -1.89 -4.43
N ASN A 226 -24.24 -2.57 -5.56
CA ASN A 226 -24.48 -4.01 -5.63
C ASN A 226 -24.00 -4.62 -6.96
N TYR A 227 -23.87 -5.94 -7.00
CA TYR A 227 -23.69 -6.73 -8.20
C TYR A 227 -24.90 -7.64 -8.39
N HIS A 228 -25.86 -7.25 -9.24
CA HIS A 228 -27.09 -8.01 -9.52
C HIS A 228 -27.83 -8.45 -8.24
N GLY A 229 -27.87 -7.58 -7.22
CA GLY A 229 -28.50 -7.84 -5.94
C GLY A 229 -27.61 -8.47 -4.87
N PHE A 230 -26.40 -8.91 -5.21
CA PHE A 230 -25.38 -9.29 -4.22
C PHE A 230 -24.67 -8.03 -3.68
N ASN A 231 -24.43 -8.03 -2.38
CA ASN A 231 -23.63 -6.96 -1.77
C ASN A 231 -22.18 -7.06 -2.23
N LEU A 232 -21.56 -5.92 -2.55
CA LEU A 232 -20.11 -5.80 -2.60
C LEU A 232 -19.55 -6.05 -1.21
N ALA A 233 -18.34 -6.60 -1.13
CA ALA A 233 -17.76 -6.99 0.15
C ALA A 233 -17.26 -5.77 0.96
N GLY A 234 -16.78 -4.76 0.27
CA GLY A 234 -16.32 -3.46 0.78
C GLY A 234 -15.28 -2.88 -0.17
N PRO A 235 -15.70 -2.11 -1.22
CA PRO A 235 -14.78 -1.41 -2.09
C PRO A 235 -13.73 -0.63 -1.30
N ASN A 236 -12.44 -0.87 -1.61
CA ASN A 236 -11.33 -0.33 -0.84
C ASN A 236 -10.69 0.88 -1.53
N ASP A 237 -10.09 0.72 -2.70
CA ASP A 237 -9.50 1.85 -3.45
C ASP A 237 -10.00 1.86 -4.89
N LEU A 238 -9.86 2.99 -5.58
CA LEU A 238 -10.37 3.16 -6.93
C LEU A 238 -9.47 4.05 -7.81
N THR A 239 -9.58 3.81 -9.11
CA THR A 239 -9.02 4.66 -10.16
C THR A 239 -9.99 4.77 -11.33
N ILE A 240 -9.83 5.79 -12.17
CA ILE A 240 -10.70 6.04 -13.34
C ILE A 240 -9.84 6.01 -14.59
N ASP A 241 -10.25 5.27 -15.60
CA ASP A 241 -9.53 5.22 -16.86
C ASP A 241 -9.88 6.38 -17.83
N ASP A 242 -9.22 6.44 -18.98
CA ASP A 242 -9.37 7.51 -19.96
C ASP A 242 -10.76 7.61 -20.60
N VAL A 243 -11.55 6.52 -20.59
CA VAL A 243 -12.94 6.51 -21.08
C VAL A 243 -13.97 6.76 -19.98
N GLY A 244 -13.53 6.89 -18.72
CA GLY A 244 -14.38 7.19 -17.56
C GLY A 244 -14.93 5.97 -16.85
N ASP A 245 -14.38 4.78 -17.12
CA ASP A 245 -14.72 3.59 -16.35
C ASP A 245 -14.01 3.64 -14.99
N ILE A 246 -14.73 3.31 -13.93
CA ILE A 246 -14.21 3.23 -12.57
C ILE A 246 -13.70 1.81 -12.33
N TRP A 247 -12.44 1.69 -11.97
CA TRP A 247 -11.81 0.46 -11.56
C TRP A 247 -11.60 0.50 -10.06
N PHE A 248 -11.98 -0.54 -9.35
CA PHE A 248 -11.88 -0.58 -7.90
C PHE A 248 -11.54 -1.97 -7.39
N THR A 249 -10.94 -2.00 -6.23
CA THR A 249 -10.68 -3.22 -5.46
C THR A 249 -11.81 -3.42 -4.46
N ASP A 250 -12.19 -4.66 -4.22
CA ASP A 250 -13.27 -5.04 -3.31
C ASP A 250 -12.76 -6.11 -2.32
N THR A 251 -12.72 -5.74 -1.06
CA THR A 251 -12.22 -6.57 0.06
C THR A 251 -13.32 -6.71 1.11
N ASP A 252 -13.16 -7.63 2.07
CA ASP A 252 -14.17 -7.81 3.12
C ASP A 252 -13.93 -6.94 4.38
N TYR A 253 -13.27 -5.81 4.22
CA TYR A 253 -13.01 -4.89 5.33
C TYR A 253 -14.30 -4.34 5.95
N ALA A 254 -15.37 -4.13 5.20
CA ALA A 254 -16.65 -3.71 5.77
C ALA A 254 -17.17 -4.68 6.84
N TYR A 255 -16.98 -5.99 6.65
CA TYR A 255 -17.32 -7.00 7.64
C TYR A 255 -16.27 -7.07 8.76
N VAL A 256 -15.00 -7.03 8.41
CA VAL A 256 -13.87 -7.05 9.35
C VAL A 256 -13.94 -5.85 10.32
N LEU A 257 -14.24 -4.67 9.82
CA LEU A 257 -14.35 -3.44 10.60
C LEU A 257 -15.68 -3.34 11.39
N GLY A 258 -16.58 -4.31 11.26
CA GLY A 258 -17.87 -4.31 11.95
C GLY A 258 -18.88 -3.30 11.41
N VAL A 259 -18.67 -2.81 10.20
CA VAL A 259 -19.59 -1.93 9.47
C VAL A 259 -20.73 -2.75 8.86
N SER A 260 -20.43 -3.93 8.35
CA SER A 260 -21.41 -4.89 7.82
C SER A 260 -21.62 -6.04 8.79
N GLU A 261 -22.89 -6.44 9.02
CA GLU A 261 -23.25 -7.65 9.79
C GLU A 261 -23.12 -8.92 8.96
N SER A 262 -23.05 -8.81 7.65
CA SER A 262 -23.02 -9.95 6.74
C SER A 262 -21.60 -10.19 6.23
N PRO A 263 -21.13 -11.44 6.26
CA PRO A 263 -19.88 -11.80 5.58
C PRO A 263 -20.02 -11.57 4.07
N LYS A 264 -18.87 -11.54 3.40
CA LYS A 264 -18.82 -11.38 1.93
C LYS A 264 -19.73 -12.38 1.19
N GLN A 265 -20.46 -11.89 0.20
CA GLN A 265 -21.32 -12.68 -0.66
C GLN A 265 -20.65 -13.04 -2.00
N LEU A 266 -19.57 -12.33 -2.35
CA LEU A 266 -18.79 -12.47 -3.57
C LEU A 266 -17.34 -12.78 -3.22
N GLN A 267 -16.57 -13.24 -4.21
CA GLN A 267 -15.12 -13.33 -4.07
C GLN A 267 -14.52 -11.91 -4.01
N LEU A 268 -13.46 -11.76 -3.25
CA LEU A 268 -12.63 -10.55 -3.31
C LEU A 268 -12.10 -10.39 -4.73
N ALA A 269 -12.16 -9.18 -5.26
CA ALA A 269 -11.89 -8.98 -6.68
C ALA A 269 -11.43 -7.57 -7.01
N THR A 270 -10.82 -7.44 -8.17
CA THR A 270 -10.70 -6.16 -8.89
C THR A 270 -11.86 -6.07 -9.88
N TRP A 271 -12.59 -4.99 -9.83
CA TRP A 271 -13.78 -4.72 -10.62
C TRP A 271 -13.57 -3.55 -11.58
N ARG A 272 -14.39 -3.53 -12.62
CA ARG A 272 -14.58 -2.38 -13.50
C ARG A 272 -16.06 -2.06 -13.59
N PHE A 273 -16.40 -0.79 -13.45
CA PHE A 273 -17.75 -0.26 -13.55
C PHE A 273 -17.80 0.87 -14.56
N ARG A 274 -18.74 0.83 -15.50
CA ARG A 274 -19.00 1.89 -16.49
C ARG A 274 -20.23 2.70 -16.08
N PRO A 275 -20.08 3.89 -15.50
CA PRO A 275 -21.21 4.68 -15.03
C PRO A 275 -22.22 5.02 -16.12
N SER A 276 -21.78 5.26 -17.36
CA SER A 276 -22.64 5.65 -18.48
C SER A 276 -23.64 4.59 -18.91
N THR A 277 -23.38 3.30 -18.61
CA THR A 277 -24.25 2.18 -19.01
C THR A 277 -24.73 1.33 -17.82
N GLY A 278 -24.12 1.53 -16.63
CA GLY A 278 -24.34 0.65 -15.48
C GLY A 278 -23.63 -0.72 -15.57
N GLN A 279 -22.81 -0.94 -16.61
CA GLN A 279 -22.11 -2.21 -16.77
C GLN A 279 -21.03 -2.39 -15.70
N ILE A 280 -21.12 -3.47 -14.93
CA ILE A 280 -20.11 -3.91 -13.98
C ILE A 280 -19.50 -5.24 -14.43
N GLN A 281 -18.18 -5.42 -14.23
CA GLN A 281 -17.44 -6.59 -14.66
C GLN A 281 -16.34 -6.92 -13.66
N VAL A 282 -16.20 -8.21 -13.32
CA VAL A 282 -15.02 -8.73 -12.60
C VAL A 282 -13.84 -8.75 -13.56
N MET A 283 -12.71 -8.22 -13.13
CA MET A 283 -11.48 -8.18 -13.91
C MET A 283 -10.44 -9.20 -13.42
N ASP A 284 -10.30 -9.35 -12.10
CA ASP A 284 -9.40 -10.34 -11.48
C ASP A 284 -9.95 -10.79 -10.12
N THR A 285 -9.78 -12.09 -9.79
CA THR A 285 -10.14 -12.68 -8.49
C THR A 285 -9.00 -13.46 -7.87
N SER A 286 -7.80 -13.26 -8.35
CA SER A 286 -6.64 -14.08 -8.00
C SER A 286 -5.73 -13.47 -6.94
N LEU A 287 -6.05 -12.25 -6.45
CA LEU A 287 -5.40 -11.63 -5.31
C LEU A 287 -6.08 -12.06 -4.01
N ALA A 288 -5.31 -12.16 -2.95
CA ALA A 288 -5.84 -12.56 -1.65
C ALA A 288 -6.60 -11.40 -0.98
N TYR A 289 -6.01 -10.21 -0.96
CA TYR A 289 -6.61 -8.96 -0.47
C TYR A 289 -6.22 -7.81 -1.42
N PRO A 290 -6.94 -7.63 -2.56
CA PRO A 290 -6.67 -6.53 -3.48
C PRO A 290 -6.94 -5.20 -2.78
N ASN A 291 -5.94 -4.30 -2.75
CA ASN A 291 -5.98 -3.05 -2.01
C ASN A 291 -5.78 -1.86 -2.95
N GLY A 292 -4.68 -1.12 -2.87
CA GLY A 292 -4.44 0.03 -3.73
C GLY A 292 -4.45 -0.30 -5.22
N ILE A 293 -4.95 0.62 -6.04
CA ILE A 293 -5.10 0.44 -7.49
C ILE A 293 -4.74 1.70 -8.26
N ALA A 294 -3.93 1.58 -9.30
CA ALA A 294 -3.59 2.70 -10.18
C ALA A 294 -3.23 2.24 -11.60
N PHE A 295 -3.43 3.12 -12.57
CA PHE A 295 -2.92 2.94 -13.94
C PHE A 295 -1.54 3.57 -14.10
N SER A 296 -0.73 2.99 -14.98
CA SER A 296 0.41 3.70 -15.55
C SER A 296 -0.04 4.97 -16.26
N ARG A 297 0.87 5.92 -16.44
CA ARG A 297 0.56 7.22 -17.06
C ARG A 297 -0.02 7.13 -18.47
N ASP A 298 0.35 6.11 -19.22
CA ASP A 298 -0.17 5.84 -20.57
C ASP A 298 -1.43 4.94 -20.58
N GLY A 299 -1.92 4.55 -19.41
CA GLY A 299 -3.09 3.70 -19.23
C GLY A 299 -2.92 2.25 -19.72
N LYS A 300 -1.68 1.83 -20.04
CA LYS A 300 -1.42 0.50 -20.60
C LYS A 300 -1.04 -0.56 -19.58
N THR A 301 -0.79 -0.15 -18.33
CA THR A 301 -0.54 -1.06 -17.23
C THR A 301 -1.47 -0.72 -16.08
N LEU A 302 -2.09 -1.74 -15.52
CA LEU A 302 -2.82 -1.66 -14.24
C LEU A 302 -1.93 -2.22 -13.15
N TYR A 303 -1.78 -1.47 -12.07
CA TYR A 303 -1.10 -1.90 -10.85
C TYR A 303 -2.13 -2.12 -9.73
N VAL A 304 -1.99 -3.21 -8.99
CA VAL A 304 -2.80 -3.49 -7.79
C VAL A 304 -1.89 -4.07 -6.71
N THR A 305 -2.04 -3.57 -5.49
CA THR A 305 -1.39 -4.14 -4.32
C THR A 305 -2.19 -5.31 -3.76
N ASP A 306 -1.50 -6.26 -3.14
CA ASP A 306 -2.11 -7.41 -2.46
C ASP A 306 -1.61 -7.47 -1.01
N SER A 307 -2.51 -7.17 -0.08
CA SER A 307 -2.29 -7.19 1.36
C SER A 307 -2.57 -8.57 1.99
N GLY A 308 -2.48 -9.64 1.22
CA GLY A 308 -2.85 -11.01 1.60
C GLY A 308 -1.97 -11.67 2.66
N LEU A 309 -1.02 -10.95 3.25
CA LEU A 309 -0.35 -11.37 4.49
C LEU A 309 -1.24 -11.20 5.72
N GLU A 310 -2.27 -10.37 5.62
CA GLU A 310 -3.20 -10.11 6.70
C GLU A 310 -4.22 -11.23 6.83
N SER A 311 -4.50 -11.62 8.05
CA SER A 311 -5.63 -12.48 8.39
C SER A 311 -6.33 -11.97 9.63
N TYR A 312 -7.64 -12.08 9.64
CA TYR A 312 -8.47 -11.56 10.72
C TYR A 312 -9.17 -12.73 11.41
N SER A 313 -8.78 -13.01 12.66
CA SER A 313 -9.43 -14.04 13.48
C SER A 313 -10.48 -13.41 14.39
N ASP A 314 -11.48 -14.23 14.79
CA ASP A 314 -12.50 -13.89 15.80
C ASP A 314 -13.59 -12.88 15.36
N ILE A 315 -13.75 -12.61 14.06
CA ILE A 315 -14.80 -11.75 13.50
C ILE A 315 -16.24 -12.24 13.86
N PRO A 316 -16.56 -13.56 13.88
CA PRO A 316 -17.95 -14.03 13.97
C PRO A 316 -18.67 -13.74 15.30
N THR A 317 -17.97 -13.30 16.34
CA THR A 317 -18.55 -13.11 17.67
C THR A 317 -18.82 -11.67 18.03
N ARG A 318 -18.63 -10.74 17.08
CA ARG A 318 -18.76 -9.31 17.34
C ARG A 318 -20.12 -8.77 16.90
N GLY A 319 -20.75 -8.02 17.79
CA GLY A 319 -21.82 -7.11 17.40
C GLY A 319 -21.25 -5.92 16.59
N ALA A 320 -22.07 -5.36 15.71
CA ALA A 320 -21.73 -4.12 15.05
C ALA A 320 -21.33 -3.06 16.09
N GLY A 321 -20.18 -2.40 15.91
CA GLY A 321 -19.65 -1.40 16.84
C GLY A 321 -18.62 -1.89 17.86
N ASP A 322 -18.37 -3.19 17.97
CA ASP A 322 -17.39 -3.73 18.94
C ASP A 322 -15.90 -3.55 18.51
N PHE A 323 -15.66 -3.00 17.33
CA PHE A 323 -14.33 -2.81 16.75
C PHE A 323 -13.35 -2.08 17.69
N TYR A 324 -13.83 -1.07 18.43
CA TYR A 324 -13.00 -0.26 19.34
C TYR A 324 -12.87 -0.82 20.75
N ASN A 325 -13.79 -1.69 21.16
CA ASN A 325 -13.76 -2.34 22.46
C ASN A 325 -12.88 -3.59 22.46
N TYR A 326 -12.59 -4.16 21.29
CA TYR A 326 -11.71 -5.30 21.13
C TYR A 326 -10.71 -4.97 20.02
N PRO A 327 -9.42 -4.79 20.33
CA PRO A 327 -8.41 -4.60 19.31
C PRO A 327 -8.51 -5.75 18.31
N LEU A 328 -8.67 -5.41 17.03
CA LEU A 328 -8.53 -6.38 15.94
C LEU A 328 -7.24 -7.14 16.17
N LYS A 329 -7.34 -8.45 16.37
CA LYS A 329 -6.18 -9.29 16.31
C LYS A 329 -5.89 -9.56 14.84
N ILE A 330 -5.21 -8.61 14.23
CA ILE A 330 -4.59 -8.85 12.94
C ILE A 330 -3.53 -9.93 13.18
N GLN A 331 -3.69 -11.04 12.52
CA GLN A 331 -2.67 -12.07 12.48
C GLN A 331 -1.92 -11.92 11.18
N PHE A 332 -0.61 -11.96 11.28
CA PHE A 332 0.25 -11.88 10.10
C PHE A 332 0.72 -13.25 9.69
N ASN A 333 0.45 -13.60 8.44
CA ASN A 333 1.11 -14.71 7.79
C ASN A 333 2.41 -14.19 7.16
N SER A 334 3.55 -14.42 7.80
CA SER A 334 4.86 -13.96 7.31
C SER A 334 5.21 -14.43 5.89
N THR A 335 4.54 -15.46 5.38
CA THR A 335 4.66 -15.98 4.01
C THR A 335 3.46 -15.63 3.12
N GLY A 336 2.52 -14.82 3.60
CA GLY A 336 1.37 -14.33 2.84
C GLY A 336 1.78 -13.32 1.77
N ALA A 337 0.86 -13.04 0.86
CA ALA A 337 1.08 -12.08 -0.21
C ALA A 337 1.29 -10.67 0.36
N ARG A 338 2.34 -9.99 -0.08
CA ARG A 338 2.66 -8.58 0.18
C ARG A 338 3.32 -7.97 -1.06
N ASN A 339 2.58 -8.01 -2.14
CA ASN A 339 3.14 -7.78 -3.45
C ASN A 339 2.41 -6.65 -4.18
N VAL A 340 3.10 -6.02 -5.11
CA VAL A 340 2.49 -5.23 -6.17
C VAL A 340 2.46 -6.08 -7.43
N PHE A 341 1.26 -6.21 -7.98
CA PHE A 341 1.03 -6.89 -9.25
C PHE A 341 0.82 -5.88 -10.38
N ALA A 342 1.17 -6.28 -11.59
CA ALA A 342 0.92 -5.52 -12.79
C ALA A 342 0.23 -6.40 -13.85
N TRP A 343 -0.66 -5.78 -14.63
CA TRP A 343 -1.30 -6.36 -15.81
C TRP A 343 -1.12 -5.42 -16.99
N ASP A 344 -0.97 -5.99 -18.18
CA ASP A 344 -1.07 -5.24 -19.42
C ASP A 344 -2.55 -4.98 -19.74
N VAL A 345 -2.88 -3.74 -20.08
CA VAL A 345 -4.23 -3.30 -20.42
C VAL A 345 -4.32 -3.13 -21.93
N ALA A 346 -5.16 -3.92 -22.56
CA ALA A 346 -5.48 -3.79 -23.98
C ALA A 346 -6.95 -3.40 -24.16
N ARG A 347 -7.25 -2.59 -25.16
CA ARG A 347 -8.62 -2.25 -25.52
C ARG A 347 -9.08 -3.05 -26.70
N LYS A 348 -10.27 -3.63 -26.61
CA LYS A 348 -10.91 -4.47 -27.61
C LYS A 348 -12.35 -4.03 -27.85
N GLY A 349 -13.06 -4.76 -28.70
CA GLY A 349 -14.42 -4.43 -29.15
C GLY A 349 -14.43 -3.64 -30.44
N HIS A 350 -15.61 -3.50 -31.05
CA HIS A 350 -15.77 -2.76 -32.29
C HIS A 350 -15.45 -1.26 -32.17
N ASP A 351 -15.65 -0.72 -30.98
CA ASP A 351 -15.39 0.69 -30.63
C ASP A 351 -14.03 0.90 -29.95
N GLY A 352 -13.26 -0.17 -29.72
CA GLY A 352 -11.97 -0.09 -29.02
C GLY A 352 -12.07 0.34 -27.56
N THR A 353 -13.25 0.36 -26.96
CA THR A 353 -13.44 0.85 -25.57
C THR A 353 -13.50 -0.25 -24.52
N HIS A 354 -13.52 -1.53 -24.93
CA HIS A 354 -13.65 -2.65 -23.99
C HIS A 354 -12.27 -3.08 -23.47
N PRO A 355 -11.92 -2.80 -22.19
CA PRO A 355 -10.61 -3.15 -21.66
C PRO A 355 -10.52 -4.64 -21.35
N VAL A 356 -9.35 -5.20 -21.56
CA VAL A 356 -8.97 -6.56 -21.19
C VAL A 356 -7.62 -6.47 -20.49
N ILE A 357 -7.49 -7.11 -19.34
CA ILE A 357 -6.21 -7.22 -18.64
C ILE A 357 -5.58 -8.60 -18.89
N THR A 358 -4.27 -8.61 -19.09
CA THR A 358 -3.49 -9.84 -19.37
C THR A 358 -2.10 -9.74 -18.75
N GLY A 359 -1.32 -10.81 -18.80
CA GLY A 359 0.09 -10.77 -18.41
C GLY A 359 0.33 -10.44 -16.94
N LYS A 360 -0.53 -10.97 -16.02
CA LYS A 360 -0.34 -10.80 -14.58
C LYS A 360 1.09 -11.15 -14.19
N ARG A 361 1.75 -10.25 -13.49
CA ARG A 361 3.11 -10.44 -12.98
C ARG A 361 3.30 -9.73 -11.65
N VAL A 362 4.09 -10.31 -10.77
CA VAL A 362 4.63 -9.63 -9.59
C VAL A 362 5.73 -8.69 -10.06
N ILE A 363 5.69 -7.44 -9.60
CA ILE A 363 6.75 -6.47 -9.88
C ILE A 363 7.52 -6.05 -8.63
N PHE A 364 6.88 -6.07 -7.45
CA PHE A 364 7.51 -5.67 -6.21
C PHE A 364 6.98 -6.49 -5.04
N GLN A 365 7.82 -6.71 -4.03
CA GLN A 365 7.44 -7.25 -2.73
C GLN A 365 7.82 -6.24 -1.66
N ALA A 366 6.87 -5.85 -0.82
CA ALA A 366 7.08 -4.91 0.27
C ALA A 366 8.19 -5.34 1.23
N LEU A 367 8.97 -4.39 1.70
CA LEU A 367 10.05 -4.65 2.66
C LEU A 367 9.49 -5.00 4.05
N GLU A 368 8.36 -4.43 4.40
CA GLU A 368 7.65 -4.62 5.65
C GLU A 368 6.17 -4.36 5.44
N GLY A 369 5.32 -4.61 6.44
CA GLY A 369 3.89 -4.36 6.34
C GLY A 369 3.21 -5.06 5.18
N ALA A 370 2.07 -4.51 4.82
CA ALA A 370 1.29 -4.86 3.65
C ALA A 370 1.32 -3.68 2.65
N PRO A 371 1.62 -3.88 1.37
CA PRO A 371 1.46 -2.81 0.40
C PRO A 371 -0.03 -2.45 0.32
N ASP A 372 -0.31 -1.18 0.61
CA ASP A 372 -1.65 -0.62 0.74
C ASP A 372 -1.94 0.34 -0.42
N GLY A 373 -2.38 1.56 -0.17
CA GLY A 373 -2.59 2.53 -1.22
C GLY A 373 -1.35 2.80 -2.06
N LEU A 374 -1.50 2.90 -3.38
CA LEU A 374 -0.41 3.24 -4.29
C LEU A 374 -0.82 4.33 -5.27
N LYS A 375 0.15 5.16 -5.66
CA LYS A 375 -0.03 6.18 -6.69
C LYS A 375 1.15 6.15 -7.67
N VAL A 376 0.90 6.57 -8.90
CA VAL A 376 1.90 6.68 -9.97
C VAL A 376 2.33 8.13 -10.10
N ALA A 377 3.61 8.40 -9.92
CA ALA A 377 4.20 9.73 -10.02
C ALA A 377 4.26 10.24 -11.49
N ALA A 378 4.56 11.52 -11.67
CA ALA A 378 4.65 12.17 -12.97
C ALA A 378 5.67 11.52 -13.92
N ASN A 379 6.74 10.94 -13.39
CA ASN A 379 7.77 10.24 -14.15
C ASN A 379 7.52 8.73 -14.33
N GLY A 380 6.36 8.21 -13.87
CA GLY A 380 5.98 6.80 -13.95
C GLY A 380 6.39 5.96 -12.74
N TYR A 381 7.13 6.50 -11.77
CA TYR A 381 7.50 5.76 -10.57
C TYR A 381 6.28 5.46 -9.71
N LEU A 382 6.30 4.29 -9.07
CA LEU A 382 5.29 3.88 -8.11
C LEU A 382 5.69 4.36 -6.73
N VAL A 383 4.73 4.94 -6.01
CA VAL A 383 4.87 5.30 -4.59
C VAL A 383 3.83 4.48 -3.84
N ILE A 384 4.30 3.64 -2.91
CA ILE A 384 3.54 2.55 -2.31
C ILE A 384 3.53 2.76 -0.80
N GLY A 385 2.34 2.95 -0.22
CA GLY A 385 2.16 2.96 1.23
C GLY A 385 2.33 1.55 1.80
N GLU A 386 2.93 1.49 2.98
CA GLU A 386 3.09 0.23 3.71
C GLU A 386 2.13 0.23 4.90
N GLY A 387 0.91 -0.23 4.68
CA GLY A 387 -0.08 -0.40 5.73
C GLY A 387 0.46 -1.29 6.85
N LEU A 388 0.13 -0.95 8.09
CA LEU A 388 0.55 -1.65 9.32
C LEU A 388 2.05 -1.58 9.63
N ALA A 389 2.87 -0.93 8.80
CA ALA A 389 4.29 -0.68 9.06
C ALA A 389 4.71 0.74 8.64
N PRO A 390 5.71 1.34 9.32
CA PRO A 390 6.08 2.73 9.07
C PRO A 390 6.93 2.87 7.82
N GLY A 391 6.37 3.43 6.75
CA GLY A 391 7.15 3.80 5.57
C GLY A 391 6.41 3.80 4.25
N VAL A 392 7.13 4.21 3.23
CA VAL A 392 6.68 4.27 1.84
C VAL A 392 7.80 3.83 0.93
N ASP A 393 7.54 2.88 0.06
CA ASP A 393 8.52 2.45 -0.94
C ASP A 393 8.30 3.16 -2.29
N ILE A 394 9.41 3.54 -2.93
CA ILE A 394 9.42 4.16 -4.25
C ILE A 394 10.16 3.23 -5.20
N THR A 395 9.47 2.78 -6.26
CA THR A 395 10.02 1.92 -7.30
C THR A 395 9.87 2.56 -8.68
N ASP A 396 10.59 2.04 -9.67
CA ASP A 396 10.24 2.32 -11.07
C ASP A 396 9.04 1.44 -11.51
N GLU A 397 8.59 1.63 -12.74
CA GLU A 397 7.46 0.89 -13.33
C GLU A 397 7.70 -0.62 -13.47
N LEU A 398 8.94 -1.06 -13.34
CA LEU A 398 9.34 -2.47 -13.38
C LEU A 398 9.50 -3.08 -11.97
N GLY A 399 9.34 -2.26 -10.92
CA GLY A 399 9.47 -2.69 -9.53
C GLY A 399 10.90 -2.64 -8.98
N ASN A 400 11.86 -2.04 -9.70
CA ASN A 400 13.18 -1.82 -9.14
C ASN A 400 13.10 -0.76 -8.05
N GLN A 401 13.48 -1.12 -6.84
CA GLN A 401 13.42 -0.22 -5.69
C GLN A 401 14.44 0.92 -5.83
N ILE A 402 13.97 2.15 -5.66
CA ILE A 402 14.77 3.37 -5.80
C ILE A 402 15.06 3.97 -4.44
N ALA A 403 14.01 4.19 -3.66
CA ALA A 403 14.12 4.85 -2.36
C ALA A 403 13.02 4.35 -1.41
N ARG A 404 13.21 4.64 -0.14
CA ARG A 404 12.21 4.48 0.91
C ARG A 404 12.14 5.75 1.74
N ILE A 405 10.94 6.18 2.06
CA ILE A 405 10.66 7.24 3.05
C ILE A 405 10.32 6.55 4.36
N GLN A 406 11.00 6.90 5.45
CA GLN A 406 10.72 6.34 6.76
C GLN A 406 9.83 7.28 7.56
N THR A 407 8.71 6.77 8.06
CA THR A 407 7.75 7.49 8.87
C THR A 407 7.79 7.03 10.32
N SER A 408 7.04 7.69 11.20
CA SER A 408 6.82 7.28 12.59
C SER A 408 5.48 6.56 12.79
N HIS A 409 4.72 6.38 11.72
CA HIS A 409 3.41 5.73 11.72
C HIS A 409 3.27 4.89 10.45
N PRO A 410 2.41 3.86 10.43
CA PRO A 410 2.00 3.17 9.21
C PRO A 410 1.45 4.14 8.17
N VAL A 411 1.57 3.79 6.90
CA VAL A 411 1.07 4.61 5.79
C VAL A 411 0.12 3.78 4.95
N GLU A 412 -1.15 4.02 5.13
CA GLU A 412 -2.20 3.32 4.40
C GLU A 412 -2.38 3.92 3.01
N ASN A 413 -2.32 5.25 2.88
CA ASN A 413 -2.48 5.88 1.56
C ASN A 413 -1.67 7.19 1.45
N ILE A 414 -1.60 7.73 0.22
CA ILE A 414 -0.75 8.87 -0.12
C ILE A 414 -1.43 9.82 -1.11
N GLN A 415 -1.10 11.12 -1.04
CA GLN A 415 -1.60 12.11 -2.00
C GLN A 415 -0.65 13.29 -2.18
N TRP A 416 -0.38 13.65 -3.43
CA TRP A 416 0.33 14.89 -3.76
C TRP A 416 -0.60 16.11 -3.69
N THR A 417 -0.03 17.22 -3.24
CA THR A 417 -0.68 18.53 -3.14
C THR A 417 0.24 19.65 -3.61
N GLY A 418 -0.29 20.88 -3.64
CA GLY A 418 0.42 22.07 -4.08
C GLY A 418 0.37 22.27 -5.59
N ASP A 419 0.69 23.47 -6.06
CA ASP A 419 0.58 23.87 -7.46
C ASP A 419 1.53 23.07 -8.38
N ASP A 420 2.67 22.65 -7.87
CA ASP A 420 3.68 21.86 -8.58
C ASP A 420 3.58 20.36 -8.27
N LEU A 421 2.62 19.94 -7.44
CA LEU A 421 2.40 18.57 -6.99
C LEU A 421 3.67 17.90 -6.43
N LYS A 422 4.53 18.65 -5.73
CA LYS A 422 5.76 18.15 -5.10
C LYS A 422 5.68 18.03 -3.59
N THR A 423 4.54 18.29 -3.02
CA THR A 423 4.25 18.06 -1.61
C THR A 423 3.44 16.79 -1.47
N LEU A 424 4.03 15.74 -0.92
CA LEU A 424 3.40 14.44 -0.71
C LEU A 424 2.92 14.32 0.74
N TRP A 425 1.65 13.99 0.91
CA TRP A 425 1.07 13.64 2.19
C TRP A 425 0.99 12.13 2.31
N LEU A 426 1.47 11.63 3.44
CA LEU A 426 1.46 10.23 3.84
C LEU A 426 0.49 10.13 5.00
N VAL A 427 -0.57 9.34 4.82
CA VAL A 427 -1.66 9.23 5.81
C VAL A 427 -1.78 7.79 6.28
N GLY A 428 -2.11 7.62 7.55
CA GLY A 428 -2.25 6.30 8.12
C GLY A 428 -2.56 6.30 9.62
N ILE A 429 -2.41 5.15 10.27
CA ILE A 429 -2.73 4.98 11.69
C ILE A 429 -1.89 5.93 12.54
N GLY A 430 -2.59 6.85 13.21
CA GLY A 430 -1.96 7.74 14.19
C GLY A 430 -1.09 8.84 13.59
N GLY A 431 -1.14 9.10 12.25
CA GLY A 431 -0.24 10.09 11.71
C GLY A 431 -0.54 10.70 10.35
N PHE A 432 -0.01 11.91 10.22
CA PHE A 432 0.19 12.60 8.94
C PHE A 432 1.66 13.00 8.84
N THR A 433 2.28 12.63 7.74
CA THR A 433 3.63 13.08 7.40
C THR A 433 3.58 13.82 6.09
N ARG A 434 4.20 15.01 6.04
CA ARG A 434 4.34 15.82 4.83
C ARG A 434 5.77 15.77 4.33
N VAL A 435 5.95 15.44 3.06
CA VAL A 435 7.26 15.38 2.40
C VAL A 435 7.28 16.36 1.24
N GLU A 436 8.25 17.25 1.23
CA GLU A 436 8.55 18.16 0.11
C GLU A 436 9.83 17.66 -0.57
N PHE A 437 9.73 17.30 -1.85
CA PHE A 437 10.84 16.72 -2.60
C PHE A 437 10.65 16.93 -4.12
N ASN A 438 11.54 16.39 -4.96
CA ASN A 438 11.47 16.68 -6.39
C ASN A 438 10.54 15.73 -7.19
N LEU A 439 10.08 14.62 -6.59
CA LEU A 439 9.16 13.70 -7.25
C LEU A 439 7.75 14.32 -7.26
N ALA A 440 7.31 14.76 -8.44
CA ALA A 440 5.99 15.32 -8.61
C ALA A 440 4.91 14.24 -8.77
N GLY A 441 3.72 14.52 -8.29
CA GLY A 441 2.50 13.79 -8.61
C GLY A 441 2.12 13.92 -10.09
N PRO A 442 1.20 13.09 -10.57
CA PRO A 442 0.68 13.20 -11.93
C PRO A 442 -0.11 14.51 -12.08
N ASP A 443 -0.06 15.09 -13.28
CA ASP A 443 -0.91 16.22 -13.64
C ASP A 443 -2.39 15.79 -13.52
N LEU A 444 -3.13 16.46 -12.67
CA LEU A 444 -4.54 16.16 -12.40
C LEU A 444 -5.45 16.44 -13.62
N VAL A 445 -5.01 17.31 -14.55
CA VAL A 445 -5.75 17.64 -15.76
C VAL A 445 -5.54 16.58 -16.86
N ASN A 446 -4.39 15.90 -16.86
CA ASN A 446 -3.98 14.94 -17.89
C ASN A 446 -3.74 13.54 -17.32
N TYR A 447 -4.55 13.10 -16.37
CA TYR A 447 -4.36 11.83 -15.67
C TYR A 447 -4.27 10.61 -16.60
N HIS A 448 -4.80 10.70 -17.82
CA HIS A 448 -4.67 9.70 -18.87
C HIS A 448 -4.26 10.34 -20.19
N GLY A 449 -3.00 10.56 -20.32
CA GLY A 449 -2.22 10.72 -21.53
C GLY A 449 -2.87 11.35 -22.76
N LYS A 450 -2.44 12.57 -23.06
CA LYS A 450 -1.94 12.77 -24.44
C LYS A 450 -0.43 12.60 -24.34
N GLY A 451 0.09 11.46 -24.83
CA GLY A 451 1.50 11.35 -25.10
C GLY A 451 1.90 12.56 -25.91
N SER A 452 2.82 13.37 -25.39
CA SER A 452 3.54 14.32 -26.21
C SER A 452 4.21 13.51 -27.33
N HIS A 453 3.75 13.73 -28.55
CA HIS A 453 4.40 13.26 -29.77
C HIS A 453 5.83 13.79 -29.85
#